data_fbaf594c1bee966be76a278960b8528c
#
_entry.id   fbaf594c1bee966be76a278960b8528c
#
_cell.length_a   1.000
_cell.length_b   1.000
_cell.length_c   1.000
_cell.angle_alpha   90.00
_cell.angle_beta   90.00
_cell.angle_gamma   90.00
#
_symmetry.space_group_name_H-M   'P 1'
#
loop_
_entity.id
_entity.type
_entity.pdbx_description
1 polymer ?
#
loop_
_entity_poly.entity_id
_entity_poly.type
_entity_poly.pdbx_seq_one_letter_code
_entity_poly.pdbx_strand_id
1 'polypeptide(L)'
;MFTKIPNISSILTKDCLYKKCGFRKSDGFENIHVWSSDSISKSYTIELWGKVTGKNGQENLYNFPFLNGNTEYYGPLALIAVDNNSIIDLTADLWHDVYNHLTQDNTKQLANVPNKIETNKDPLEYESDDEDITQMLSSGSELEEEEYYYSD
;
A
#
# COMPACT_ATOMS: atom_id res chain seq x y z
N MET A 1 4.63 3.90 13.17
CA MET A 1 5.67 4.07 14.20
C MET A 1 6.73 3.00 13.99
N PHE A 2 7.98 3.39 13.76
CA PHE A 2 9.09 2.44 13.58
C PHE A 2 9.74 2.17 14.95
N THR A 3 9.92 0.90 15.27
CA THR A 3 10.62 0.50 16.48
C THR A 3 11.94 -0.14 16.09
N LYS A 4 13.05 0.42 16.59
CA LYS A 4 14.36 -0.18 16.39
C LYS A 4 14.47 -1.47 17.18
N ILE A 5 14.90 -2.56 16.53
CA ILE A 5 15.24 -3.79 17.24
C ILE A 5 16.66 -3.60 17.83
N PRO A 6 16.82 -3.57 19.15
CA PRO A 6 18.14 -3.40 19.76
C PRO A 6 19.00 -4.65 19.53
N ASN A 7 20.31 -4.46 19.38
CA ASN A 7 21.33 -5.50 19.29
C ASN A 7 21.14 -6.52 18.15
N ILE A 8 21.24 -6.03 16.92
CA ILE A 8 21.26 -6.88 15.71
C ILE A 8 22.64 -7.52 15.46
N SER A 9 23.63 -7.29 16.32
CA SER A 9 24.94 -7.86 16.10
C SER A 9 24.94 -9.40 16.18
N SER A 10 25.25 -10.01 15.07
CA SER A 10 25.80 -11.36 14.84
C SER A 10 24.89 -12.59 14.96
N ILE A 11 23.64 -12.53 15.44
CA ILE A 11 22.81 -13.74 15.65
C ILE A 11 21.43 -13.66 14.97
N LEU A 12 21.06 -12.51 14.40
CA LEU A 12 19.79 -12.40 13.73
C LEU A 12 19.87 -13.03 12.33
N THR A 13 19.31 -14.21 12.18
CA THR A 13 19.07 -14.82 10.87
C THR A 13 17.70 -14.43 10.36
N LYS A 14 17.52 -14.45 9.04
CA LYS A 14 16.22 -14.18 8.40
C LYS A 14 15.14 -15.12 8.94
N ASP A 15 15.49 -16.34 9.27
CA ASP A 15 14.61 -17.38 9.82
C ASP A 15 14.00 -17.01 11.19
N CYS A 16 14.59 -16.06 11.91
CA CYS A 16 14.11 -15.62 13.22
C CYS A 16 13.33 -14.30 13.20
N LEU A 17 13.21 -13.63 12.04
CA LEU A 17 12.56 -12.33 11.92
C LEU A 17 11.10 -12.36 12.39
N TYR A 18 10.35 -13.42 12.09
CA TYR A 18 8.97 -13.56 12.53
C TYR A 18 8.82 -13.47 14.05
N LYS A 19 9.77 -14.02 14.82
CA LYS A 19 9.76 -13.94 16.30
C LYS A 19 9.98 -12.50 16.78
N LYS A 20 10.85 -11.75 16.09
CA LYS A 20 11.10 -10.33 16.41
C LYS A 20 9.88 -9.46 16.10
N CYS A 21 9.07 -9.85 15.12
CA CYS A 21 7.76 -9.26 14.85
C CYS A 21 6.66 -9.73 15.80
N GLY A 22 6.96 -10.58 16.79
CA GLY A 22 5.98 -11.06 17.76
C GLY A 22 5.13 -12.24 17.29
N PHE A 23 5.42 -12.83 16.15
CA PHE A 23 4.72 -14.03 15.70
C PHE A 23 5.26 -15.30 16.38
N ARG A 24 4.35 -16.21 16.75
CA ARG A 24 4.73 -17.49 17.36
C ARG A 24 5.19 -18.52 16.35
N LYS A 25 4.72 -18.41 15.10
CA LYS A 25 5.01 -19.32 13.99
C LYS A 25 5.39 -18.50 12.75
N SER A 26 6.20 -19.10 11.90
CA SER A 26 6.63 -18.51 10.64
C SER A 26 5.61 -18.65 9.51
N ASP A 27 4.48 -19.34 9.73
CA ASP A 27 3.48 -19.61 8.70
C ASP A 27 3.00 -18.30 8.03
N GLY A 28 3.19 -18.20 6.71
CA GLY A 28 2.83 -17.03 5.92
C GLY A 28 3.69 -15.78 6.17
N PHE A 29 4.76 -15.87 6.96
CA PHE A 29 5.74 -14.82 7.12
C PHE A 29 6.85 -15.00 6.09
N GLU A 30 6.92 -14.10 5.13
CA GLU A 30 7.78 -14.24 3.96
C GLU A 30 8.42 -12.93 3.55
N ASN A 31 9.37 -13.00 2.63
CA ASN A 31 9.91 -11.82 1.96
C ASN A 31 8.89 -11.29 0.97
N ILE A 32 8.38 -10.09 1.23
CA ILE A 32 7.34 -9.45 0.42
C ILE A 32 7.95 -8.67 -0.74
N HIS A 33 9.07 -7.98 -0.48
CA HIS A 33 9.72 -7.13 -1.47
C HIS A 33 11.20 -6.91 -1.17
N VAL A 34 11.97 -6.69 -2.23
CA VAL A 34 13.40 -6.36 -2.13
C VAL A 34 13.68 -5.14 -3.00
N TRP A 35 14.14 -4.06 -2.36
CA TRP A 35 14.70 -2.93 -3.09
C TRP A 35 16.19 -3.20 -3.34
N SER A 36 16.55 -3.31 -4.61
CA SER A 36 17.92 -3.59 -5.02
C SER A 36 18.86 -2.43 -4.70
N SER A 37 20.14 -2.73 -4.56
CA SER A 37 21.20 -1.72 -4.35
C SER A 37 21.17 -0.61 -5.40
N ASP A 38 20.92 -0.96 -6.66
CA ASP A 38 20.85 0.00 -7.76
C ASP A 38 19.65 0.94 -7.63
N SER A 39 18.48 0.39 -7.25
CA SER A 39 17.26 1.20 -7.11
C SER A 39 17.30 2.16 -5.92
N ILE A 40 18.07 1.86 -4.89
CA ILE A 40 18.22 2.72 -3.71
C ILE A 40 19.54 3.51 -3.68
N SER A 41 20.40 3.35 -4.71
CA SER A 41 21.71 3.98 -4.81
C SER A 41 22.60 3.76 -3.56
N LYS A 42 22.63 2.53 -3.06
CA LYS A 42 23.39 2.09 -1.89
C LYS A 42 24.17 0.81 -2.22
N SER A 43 25.13 0.44 -1.38
CA SER A 43 25.92 -0.80 -1.52
C SER A 43 25.19 -2.04 -0.97
N TYR A 44 24.04 -1.87 -0.34
CA TYR A 44 23.24 -2.93 0.28
C TYR A 44 21.83 -2.97 -0.32
N THR A 45 21.10 -4.03 -0.04
CA THR A 45 19.67 -4.17 -0.38
C THR A 45 18.80 -3.92 0.85
N ILE A 46 17.55 -3.53 0.64
CA ILE A 46 16.56 -3.47 1.71
C ILE A 46 15.48 -4.50 1.43
N GLU A 47 15.15 -5.28 2.42
CA GLU A 47 14.13 -6.33 2.33
C GLU A 47 12.97 -6.01 3.28
N LEU A 48 11.75 -6.20 2.76
CA LEU A 48 10.50 -6.13 3.50
C LEU A 48 10.00 -7.54 3.78
N TRP A 49 9.82 -7.87 5.05
CA TRP A 49 9.33 -9.16 5.50
C TRP A 49 8.04 -9.00 6.30
N GLY A 50 7.09 -9.89 6.10
CA GLY A 50 5.82 -9.86 6.83
C GLY A 50 4.81 -10.87 6.35
N LYS A 51 3.54 -10.62 6.68
CA LYS A 51 2.41 -11.44 6.23
C LYS A 51 1.49 -10.63 5.34
N VAL A 52 1.12 -11.21 4.20
CA VAL A 52 0.15 -10.67 3.24
C VAL A 52 -1.22 -11.35 3.35
N THR A 53 -1.35 -12.30 4.26
CA THR A 53 -2.61 -13.00 4.58
C THR A 53 -2.81 -13.08 6.08
N GLY A 54 -4.06 -12.98 6.53
CA GLY A 54 -4.39 -13.02 7.95
C GLY A 54 -5.89 -13.05 8.21
N LYS A 55 -6.28 -12.66 9.40
CA LYS A 55 -7.70 -12.60 9.79
C LYS A 55 -8.29 -11.26 9.40
N ASN A 56 -9.51 -11.28 8.86
CA ASN A 56 -10.28 -10.06 8.57
C ASN A 56 -10.38 -9.17 9.82
N GLY A 57 -10.18 -7.87 9.63
CA GLY A 57 -10.18 -6.87 10.69
C GLY A 57 -8.82 -6.71 11.41
N GLN A 58 -7.76 -7.35 10.92
CA GLN A 58 -6.38 -7.18 11.40
C GLN A 58 -5.45 -6.66 10.30
N GLU A 59 -6.02 -6.12 9.25
CA GLU A 59 -5.30 -5.55 8.12
C GLU A 59 -4.65 -4.23 8.52
N ASN A 60 -3.41 -4.06 8.09
CA ASN A 60 -2.67 -2.81 8.18
C ASN A 60 -2.38 -2.31 6.77
N LEU A 61 -2.62 -1.04 6.54
CA LEU A 61 -2.29 -0.37 5.29
C LEU A 61 -0.97 0.38 5.46
N TYR A 62 0.03 0.00 4.68
CA TYR A 62 1.31 0.72 4.60
C TYR A 62 1.56 1.12 3.16
N ASN A 63 2.05 2.33 2.98
CA ASN A 63 2.45 2.82 1.68
C ASN A 63 3.97 2.66 1.52
N PHE A 64 4.37 1.69 0.70
CA PHE A 64 5.76 1.48 0.34
C PHE A 64 6.03 1.90 -1.11
N PRO A 65 7.21 2.44 -1.42
CA PRO A 65 7.59 2.78 -2.79
C PRO A 65 7.62 1.54 -3.69
N PHE A 66 7.11 1.66 -4.91
CA PHE A 66 7.06 0.61 -5.95
C PHE A 66 6.17 -0.61 -5.65
N LEU A 67 5.45 -0.61 -4.54
CA LEU A 67 4.40 -1.60 -4.34
C LEU A 67 3.11 -1.03 -4.92
N ASN A 68 2.69 -1.58 -6.05
CA ASN A 68 1.50 -1.14 -6.76
C ASN A 68 0.23 -1.40 -5.95
N GLY A 69 -0.43 -0.34 -5.53
CA GLY A 69 -1.72 -0.37 -4.87
C GLY A 69 -1.66 -0.46 -3.35
N ASN A 70 -2.83 -0.43 -2.74
CA ASN A 70 -3.02 -0.64 -1.33
C ASN A 70 -2.85 -2.13 -1.02
N THR A 71 -1.62 -2.54 -0.74
CA THR A 71 -1.36 -3.90 -0.28
C THR A 71 -1.71 -3.97 1.19
N GLU A 72 -2.60 -4.89 1.53
CA GLU A 72 -2.96 -5.19 2.90
C GLU A 72 -1.90 -6.09 3.52
N TYR A 73 -1.51 -5.76 4.72
CA TYR A 73 -0.55 -6.54 5.50
C TYR A 73 -1.17 -6.93 6.83
N TYR A 74 -0.72 -8.02 7.39
CA TYR A 74 -1.29 -8.56 8.62
C TYR A 74 -0.25 -8.60 9.74
N GLY A 75 -0.43 -7.73 10.73
CA GLY A 75 0.47 -7.58 11.86
C GLY A 75 1.74 -6.79 11.55
N PRO A 76 2.77 -6.89 12.40
CA PRO A 76 4.01 -6.15 12.23
C PRO A 76 4.82 -6.62 11.03
N LEU A 77 5.51 -5.67 10.40
CA LEU A 77 6.45 -5.89 9.30
C LEU A 77 7.89 -5.66 9.77
N ALA A 78 8.84 -6.32 9.15
CA ALA A 78 10.26 -6.07 9.36
C ALA A 78 10.89 -5.49 8.11
N LEU A 79 11.59 -4.36 8.26
CA LEU A 79 12.50 -3.80 7.27
C LEU A 79 13.92 -4.10 7.72
N ILE A 80 14.70 -4.74 6.87
CA ILE A 80 16.11 -5.06 7.12
C ILE A 80 16.98 -4.60 5.97
N ALA A 81 18.17 -4.13 6.29
CA ALA A 81 19.21 -3.91 5.29
C ALA A 81 20.13 -5.13 5.27
N VAL A 82 20.51 -5.56 4.06
CA VAL A 82 21.32 -6.75 3.84
C VAL A 82 22.50 -6.40 2.94
N ASP A 83 23.71 -6.64 3.42
CA ASP A 83 24.94 -6.52 2.69
C ASP A 83 25.69 -7.86 2.73
N ASN A 84 26.08 -8.38 1.56
CA ASN A 84 26.81 -9.67 1.44
C ASN A 84 26.21 -10.80 2.29
N ASN A 85 24.89 -10.98 2.23
CA ASN A 85 24.10 -11.95 3.03
C ASN A 85 24.08 -11.71 4.55
N SER A 86 24.63 -10.60 5.01
CA SER A 86 24.62 -10.22 6.42
C SER A 86 23.61 -9.12 6.67
N ILE A 87 22.81 -9.25 7.73
CA ILE A 87 21.90 -8.20 8.16
C ILE A 87 22.73 -7.08 8.79
N ILE A 88 22.60 -5.87 8.27
CA ILE A 88 23.23 -4.67 8.79
C ILE A 88 22.21 -3.74 9.46
N ASP A 89 22.69 -2.77 10.24
CA ASP A 89 21.81 -1.83 10.95
C ASP A 89 21.11 -0.89 9.96
N LEU A 90 19.78 -0.88 9.96
CA LEU A 90 18.94 0.05 9.21
C LEU A 90 18.33 1.04 10.19
N THR A 91 18.84 2.26 10.20
CA THR A 91 18.28 3.33 11.02
C THR A 91 17.03 3.93 10.37
N ALA A 92 16.17 4.57 11.17
CA ALA A 92 14.98 5.24 10.64
C ALA A 92 15.35 6.36 9.65
N ASP A 93 16.45 7.08 9.88
CA ASP A 93 16.92 8.14 9.01
C ASP A 93 17.38 7.58 7.65
N LEU A 94 18.15 6.48 7.67
CA LEU A 94 18.57 5.80 6.43
C LEU A 94 17.38 5.29 5.62
N TRP A 95 16.35 4.74 6.30
CA TRP A 95 15.14 4.34 5.61
C TRP A 95 14.40 5.53 5.03
N HIS A 96 14.32 6.64 5.76
CA HIS A 96 13.65 7.84 5.29
C HIS A 96 14.33 8.42 4.04
N ASP A 97 15.67 8.45 4.01
CA ASP A 97 16.42 8.88 2.84
C ASP A 97 16.17 8.00 1.62
N VAL A 98 16.16 6.67 1.81
CA VAL A 98 15.85 5.71 0.75
C VAL A 98 14.41 5.87 0.26
N TYR A 99 13.46 6.01 1.17
CA TYR A 99 12.05 6.23 0.84
C TYR A 99 11.86 7.48 -0.03
N ASN A 100 12.48 8.58 0.36
CA ASN A 100 12.43 9.83 -0.40
C ASN A 100 13.05 9.68 -1.79
N HIS A 101 14.18 8.99 -1.90
CA HIS A 101 14.84 8.72 -3.17
C HIS A 101 13.92 7.92 -4.11
N LEU A 102 13.36 6.83 -3.63
CA LEU A 102 12.46 5.97 -4.40
C LEU A 102 11.18 6.69 -4.84
N THR A 103 10.63 7.56 -3.99
CA THR A 103 9.41 8.30 -4.33
C THR A 103 9.66 9.43 -5.33
N GLN A 104 10.84 10.08 -5.29
CA GLN A 104 11.22 11.11 -6.25
C GLN A 104 11.48 10.56 -7.64
N ASP A 105 12.08 9.38 -7.76
CA ASP A 105 12.33 8.74 -9.04
C ASP A 105 11.02 8.31 -9.74
N ASN A 106 10.02 7.88 -8.99
CA ASN A 106 8.68 7.62 -9.53
C ASN A 106 8.04 8.86 -10.16
N THR A 107 8.20 10.02 -9.55
CA THR A 107 7.65 11.27 -10.08
C THR A 107 8.30 11.65 -11.41
N LYS A 108 9.59 11.38 -11.57
CA LYS A 108 10.31 11.64 -12.83
C LYS A 108 9.91 10.69 -13.95
N GLN A 109 9.60 9.43 -13.65
CA GLN A 109 9.14 8.46 -14.65
C GLN A 109 7.73 8.76 -15.17
N LEU A 110 6.83 9.25 -14.29
CA LEU A 110 5.49 9.69 -14.68
C LEU A 110 5.49 10.98 -15.51
N ALA A 111 6.48 11.85 -15.30
CA ALA A 111 6.63 13.09 -16.10
C ALA A 111 7.17 12.86 -17.52
N ASN A 112 7.75 11.69 -17.82
CA ASN A 112 8.32 11.34 -19.09
C ASN A 112 7.42 10.46 -19.97
N VAL A 113 6.15 10.30 -19.65
CA VAL A 113 5.19 9.73 -20.59
C VAL A 113 4.89 10.81 -21.61
N PRO A 114 5.32 10.66 -22.88
CA PRO A 114 4.94 11.61 -23.93
C PRO A 114 3.43 11.52 -24.09
N ASN A 115 2.78 12.63 -23.76
CA ASN A 115 1.34 12.81 -23.95
C ASN A 115 1.06 12.85 -25.46
N LYS A 116 1.04 11.69 -26.10
CA LYS A 116 0.56 11.55 -27.47
C LYS A 116 -0.95 11.52 -27.41
N ILE A 117 -1.52 12.70 -27.20
CA ILE A 117 -2.93 12.91 -27.48
C ILE A 117 -3.03 12.94 -29.00
N GLU A 118 -3.33 11.82 -29.60
CA GLU A 118 -3.87 11.80 -30.96
C GLU A 118 -5.30 12.33 -30.85
N THR A 119 -5.43 13.62 -31.08
CA THR A 119 -6.72 14.23 -31.38
C THR A 119 -7.17 13.77 -32.74
N ASN A 120 -7.79 12.61 -32.80
CA ASN A 120 -8.65 12.31 -33.94
C ASN A 120 -9.92 13.15 -33.75
N LYS A 121 -9.91 14.32 -34.36
CA LYS A 121 -11.10 15.10 -34.64
C LYS A 121 -11.88 14.37 -35.73
N ASP A 122 -12.80 13.52 -35.38
CA ASP A 122 -13.97 13.31 -36.18
C ASP A 122 -15.08 14.25 -35.68
N PRO A 123 -15.57 15.14 -36.52
CA PRO A 123 -16.73 15.96 -36.19
C PRO A 123 -17.99 15.10 -36.38
N LEU A 124 -18.40 14.44 -35.32
CA LEU A 124 -19.75 13.92 -35.27
C LEU A 124 -20.67 15.08 -34.86
N GLU A 125 -21.42 15.56 -35.82
CA GLU A 125 -22.61 16.39 -35.63
C GLU A 125 -23.51 15.73 -34.60
N TYR A 126 -23.62 16.34 -33.42
CA TYR A 126 -24.71 16.06 -32.51
C TYR A 126 -25.87 16.95 -32.90
N GLU A 127 -26.84 16.37 -33.57
CA GLU A 127 -28.18 16.93 -33.60
C GLU A 127 -28.73 16.80 -32.18
N SER A 128 -28.92 17.92 -31.53
CA SER A 128 -29.58 18.02 -30.25
C SER A 128 -31.08 17.90 -30.50
N ASP A 129 -31.62 16.70 -30.30
CA ASP A 129 -33.07 16.56 -30.09
C ASP A 129 -33.34 16.92 -28.64
N ASP A 130 -33.89 18.12 -28.48
CA ASP A 130 -34.55 18.60 -27.28
C ASP A 130 -35.80 17.73 -27.05
N GLU A 131 -35.68 16.62 -26.33
CA GLU A 131 -36.80 15.99 -25.69
C GLU A 131 -36.84 16.31 -24.21
N ASP A 132 -37.75 17.20 -23.94
CA ASP A 132 -38.37 17.63 -22.72
C ASP A 132 -38.64 16.46 -21.75
N ILE A 133 -37.71 16.21 -20.81
CA ILE A 133 -37.95 15.31 -19.70
C ILE A 133 -38.31 16.11 -18.46
N THR A 134 -39.43 16.81 -18.54
CA THR A 134 -40.12 17.37 -17.38
C THR A 134 -41.41 16.59 -17.11
N GLN A 135 -41.32 15.33 -16.76
CA GLN A 135 -42.41 14.62 -16.07
C GLN A 135 -41.90 13.30 -15.54
N MET A 136 -41.47 13.26 -14.31
CA MET A 136 -41.62 12.17 -13.35
C MET A 136 -40.91 12.48 -12.04
N LEU A 137 -41.38 13.51 -11.36
CA LEU A 137 -41.16 13.65 -9.93
C LEU A 137 -42.51 13.78 -9.25
N SER A 138 -43.23 12.68 -9.23
CA SER A 138 -44.38 12.48 -8.37
C SER A 138 -44.41 11.04 -7.92
N SER A 139 -43.63 10.74 -6.90
CA SER A 139 -43.93 9.59 -6.05
C SER A 139 -43.77 10.05 -4.61
N GLY A 140 -44.93 10.22 -3.99
CA GLY A 140 -44.97 10.48 -2.57
C GLY A 140 -44.38 9.33 -1.80
N SER A 141 -43.44 9.64 -0.94
CA SER A 141 -43.05 8.71 0.12
C SER A 141 -44.08 8.80 1.21
N GLU A 142 -44.98 7.85 1.24
CA GLU A 142 -45.79 7.55 2.41
C GLU A 142 -44.86 6.96 3.46
N LEU A 143 -44.57 7.75 4.47
CA LEU A 143 -43.97 7.29 5.71
C LEU A 143 -45.08 6.61 6.50
N GLU A 144 -45.08 5.28 6.54
CA GLU A 144 -45.87 4.54 7.51
C GLU A 144 -45.26 4.77 8.90
N GLU A 145 -46.03 5.49 9.72
CA GLU A 145 -45.75 5.60 11.16
C GLU A 145 -46.05 4.23 11.80
N GLU A 146 -45.00 3.52 12.25
CA GLU A 146 -45.16 2.38 13.12
C GLU A 146 -45.52 2.86 14.53
N GLU A 147 -46.78 2.71 14.91
CA GLU A 147 -47.22 2.89 16.30
C GLU A 147 -46.55 1.85 17.21
N TYR A 148 -45.69 2.34 18.05
CA TYR A 148 -45.15 1.56 19.18
C TYR A 148 -46.25 1.39 20.25
N TYR A 149 -46.84 0.19 20.33
CA TYR A 149 -47.68 -0.21 21.44
C TYR A 149 -46.82 -0.57 22.64
N TYR A 150 -46.83 0.30 23.63
CA TYR A 150 -46.44 -0.08 24.98
C TYR A 150 -47.56 -0.86 25.62
N SER A 151 -47.37 -2.17 25.86
CA SER A 151 -48.20 -2.94 26.75
C SER A 151 -47.52 -3.06 28.11
N ASP A 152 -48.22 -2.61 29.13
CA ASP A 152 -47.90 -2.84 30.55
C ASP A 152 -47.91 -4.32 30.91
#